data_4369ede8eeb4ed64ac97ed2658ed7138
#
_entry.id   4369ede8eeb4ed64ac97ed2658ed7138
#
_cell.length_a   1.000
_cell.length_b   1.000
_cell.length_c   1.000
_cell.angle_alpha   90.00
_cell.angle_beta   90.00
_cell.angle_gamma   90.00
#
_symmetry.space_group_name_H-M   'P 1'
#
loop_
_entity.id
_entity.type
_entity.pdbx_description
1 polymer ?
#
loop_
_entity_poly.entity_id
_entity_poly.type
_entity_poly.pdbx_seq_one_letter_code
_entity_poly.pdbx_strand_id
1 'polypeptide(L)'
;MIRTKALKDPTPAIPVLLGLCAKLAYATFNARLNATTEAGYQLFAAYDGDAVVGTLGHRLVHDICWSKTLYIDDLVIIENGPGSGIGGGLLDATIKTAQSLSFDHLRLCNGLARSEANYFYETHGISASSKQFVLVLNGDH
;
A
#
# COMPACT_ATOMS: atom_id res chain seq x y z
N MET A 1 -20.37 1.20 8.17
CA MET A 1 -19.27 2.08 8.62
C MET A 1 -17.92 1.43 8.32
N ILE A 2 -17.01 2.19 7.77
CA ILE A 2 -15.66 1.68 7.43
C ILE A 2 -14.74 1.86 8.61
N ARG A 3 -14.04 0.79 8.99
CA ARG A 3 -13.01 0.81 10.06
C ARG A 3 -11.66 0.53 9.45
N THR A 4 -10.63 1.20 9.92
CA THR A 4 -9.25 0.92 9.53
C THR A 4 -8.54 0.21 10.67
N LYS A 5 -7.82 -0.86 10.37
CA LYS A 5 -7.13 -1.67 11.37
C LYS A 5 -5.76 -2.12 10.85
N ALA A 6 -4.76 -2.03 11.72
CA ALA A 6 -3.45 -2.61 11.43
C ALA A 6 -3.53 -4.13 11.55
N LEU A 7 -2.98 -4.85 10.58
CA LEU A 7 -2.97 -6.32 10.57
C LEU A 7 -1.55 -6.83 10.84
N LYS A 8 -1.41 -7.67 11.84
CA LYS A 8 -0.16 -8.41 12.08
C LYS A 8 -0.05 -9.61 11.15
N ASP A 9 -1.18 -10.27 10.90
CA ASP A 9 -1.29 -11.41 9.99
C ASP A 9 -2.00 -10.94 8.73
N PRO A 10 -1.39 -11.08 7.53
CA PRO A 10 -1.99 -10.62 6.29
C PRO A 10 -3.16 -11.47 5.80
N THR A 11 -3.43 -12.62 6.40
CA THR A 11 -4.44 -13.58 5.94
C THR A 11 -5.80 -12.94 5.61
N PRO A 12 -6.39 -12.08 6.46
CA PRO A 12 -7.70 -11.48 6.13
C PRO A 12 -7.67 -10.59 4.90
N ALA A 13 -6.51 -10.06 4.52
CA ALA A 13 -6.35 -9.15 3.39
C ALA A 13 -6.04 -9.87 2.07
N ILE A 14 -5.73 -11.15 2.10
CA ILE A 14 -5.30 -11.91 0.90
C ILE A 14 -6.29 -11.78 -0.26
N PRO A 15 -7.62 -11.93 -0.07
CA PRO A 15 -8.55 -11.79 -1.19
C PRO A 15 -8.46 -10.45 -1.91
N VAL A 16 -8.21 -9.36 -1.18
CA VAL A 16 -8.05 -8.03 -1.76
C VAL A 16 -6.68 -7.87 -2.41
N LEU A 17 -5.63 -8.35 -1.74
CA LEU A 17 -4.25 -8.28 -2.26
C LEU A 17 -4.07 -9.05 -3.56
N LEU A 18 -4.80 -10.12 -3.78
CA LEU A 18 -4.75 -10.87 -5.04
C LEU A 18 -5.07 -10.01 -6.25
N GLY A 19 -5.80 -8.93 -6.07
CA GLY A 19 -6.11 -7.98 -7.13
C GLY A 19 -4.91 -7.18 -7.63
N LEU A 20 -3.82 -7.10 -6.85
CA LEU A 20 -2.61 -6.37 -7.26
C LEU A 20 -1.93 -6.99 -8.47
N CYS A 21 -1.89 -8.31 -8.50
CA CYS A 21 -1.14 -9.06 -9.51
C CYS A 21 -2.00 -10.23 -9.97
N ALA A 22 -3.11 -9.91 -10.66
CA ALA A 22 -4.13 -10.90 -11.04
C ALA A 22 -3.59 -12.03 -11.92
N LYS A 23 -2.45 -11.81 -12.58
CA LYS A 23 -1.84 -12.82 -13.46
C LYS A 23 -0.89 -13.78 -12.75
N LEU A 24 -0.56 -13.53 -11.49
CA LEU A 24 0.32 -14.42 -10.73
C LEU A 24 -0.41 -15.69 -10.31
N ALA A 25 0.27 -16.84 -10.41
CA ALA A 25 -0.20 -18.06 -9.79
C ALA A 25 -0.26 -17.87 -8.27
N TYR A 26 -1.23 -18.49 -7.62
CA TYR A 26 -1.44 -18.33 -6.18
C TYR A 26 -0.19 -18.74 -5.37
N ALA A 27 0.46 -19.82 -5.75
CA ALA A 27 1.68 -20.26 -5.06
C ALA A 27 2.80 -19.22 -5.13
N THR A 28 2.96 -18.57 -6.28
CA THR A 28 3.92 -17.48 -6.46
C THR A 28 3.55 -16.27 -5.62
N PHE A 29 2.28 -15.88 -5.64
CA PHE A 29 1.79 -14.79 -4.83
C PHE A 29 2.07 -15.04 -3.35
N ASN A 30 1.71 -16.23 -2.86
CA ASN A 30 1.87 -16.58 -1.46
C ASN A 30 3.34 -16.59 -1.01
N ALA A 31 4.23 -17.13 -1.86
CA ALA A 31 5.66 -17.11 -1.58
C ALA A 31 6.21 -15.68 -1.49
N ARG A 32 5.78 -14.80 -2.40
CA ARG A 32 6.19 -13.40 -2.40
C ARG A 32 5.62 -12.64 -1.21
N LEU A 33 4.37 -12.91 -0.83
CA LEU A 33 3.76 -12.29 0.36
C LEU A 33 4.54 -12.66 1.62
N ASN A 34 4.91 -13.93 1.76
CA ASN A 34 5.69 -14.39 2.91
C ASN A 34 7.07 -13.74 2.96
N ALA A 35 7.78 -13.70 1.84
CA ALA A 35 9.09 -13.07 1.75
C ALA A 35 9.03 -11.57 2.05
N THR A 36 8.02 -10.89 1.53
CA THR A 36 7.81 -9.46 1.75
C THR A 36 7.48 -9.18 3.21
N THR A 37 6.64 -10.01 3.82
CA THR A 37 6.27 -9.89 5.24
C THR A 37 7.49 -10.07 6.14
N GLU A 38 8.34 -11.05 5.85
CA GLU A 38 9.58 -11.26 6.59
C GLU A 38 10.53 -10.07 6.46
N ALA A 39 10.50 -9.37 5.33
CA ALA A 39 11.32 -8.19 5.09
C ALA A 39 10.75 -6.90 5.71
N GLY A 40 9.65 -6.99 6.47
CA GLY A 40 9.11 -5.86 7.20
C GLY A 40 7.83 -5.26 6.65
N TYR A 41 7.23 -5.87 5.64
CA TYR A 41 5.97 -5.42 5.06
C TYR A 41 4.85 -5.54 6.09
N GLN A 42 4.08 -4.47 6.23
CA GLN A 42 2.95 -4.38 7.15
C GLN A 42 1.72 -3.87 6.42
N LEU A 43 0.56 -4.18 6.95
CA LEU A 43 -0.71 -3.84 6.32
C LEU A 43 -1.63 -3.07 7.25
N PHE A 44 -2.31 -2.07 6.67
CA PHE A 44 -3.58 -1.60 7.18
C PHE A 44 -4.70 -2.17 6.31
N ALA A 45 -5.80 -2.54 6.92
CA ALA A 45 -6.98 -3.00 6.21
C ALA A 45 -8.17 -2.11 6.56
N ALA A 46 -8.99 -1.84 5.56
CA ALA A 46 -10.28 -1.19 5.75
C ALA A 46 -11.36 -2.26 5.77
N TYR A 47 -12.20 -2.21 6.78
CA TYR A 47 -13.29 -3.16 6.98
C TYR A 47 -14.64 -2.47 6.81
N ASP A 48 -15.53 -3.15 6.11
CA ASP A 48 -16.96 -2.84 6.12
C ASP A 48 -17.64 -4.03 6.82
N GLY A 49 -18.04 -3.84 8.08
CA GLY A 49 -18.43 -4.97 8.92
C GLY A 49 -17.25 -5.92 9.12
N ASP A 50 -17.40 -7.16 8.70
CA ASP A 50 -16.36 -8.18 8.81
C ASP A 50 -15.58 -8.38 7.50
N ALA A 51 -15.94 -7.65 6.44
CA ALA A 51 -15.32 -7.79 5.13
C ALA A 51 -14.20 -6.77 4.93
N VAL A 52 -13.05 -7.23 4.46
CA VAL A 52 -11.97 -6.34 4.05
C VAL A 52 -12.31 -5.75 2.68
N VAL A 53 -12.36 -4.43 2.59
CA VAL A 53 -12.74 -3.70 1.37
C VAL A 53 -11.59 -2.89 0.79
N GLY A 54 -10.47 -2.81 1.47
CA GLY A 54 -9.28 -2.15 0.98
C GLY A 54 -8.07 -2.47 1.84
N THR A 55 -6.88 -2.31 1.28
CA THR A 55 -5.61 -2.55 1.98
C THR A 55 -4.58 -1.52 1.58
N LEU A 56 -3.69 -1.21 2.51
CA LEU A 56 -2.51 -0.40 2.25
C LEU A 56 -1.30 -1.12 2.83
N GLY A 57 -0.35 -1.48 1.97
CA GLY A 57 0.89 -2.14 2.37
C GLY A 57 2.04 -1.16 2.43
N HIS A 58 2.86 -1.26 3.47
CA HIS A 58 3.97 -0.34 3.67
C HIS A 58 5.14 -1.01 4.36
N ARG A 59 6.30 -0.36 4.24
CA ARG A 59 7.55 -0.79 4.90
C ARG A 59 8.25 0.41 5.52
N LEU A 60 8.98 0.16 6.60
CA LEU A 60 9.93 1.13 7.13
C LEU A 60 11.22 1.03 6.32
N VAL A 61 11.68 2.14 5.77
CA VAL A 61 12.91 2.22 4.98
C VAL A 61 13.82 3.29 5.57
N HIS A 62 15.09 2.95 5.78
CA HIS A 62 16.12 3.93 6.13
C HIS A 62 16.89 4.30 4.86
N ASP A 63 17.05 5.58 4.64
CA ASP A 63 17.64 6.14 3.43
C ASP A 63 18.59 7.25 3.82
N ILE A 64 19.71 7.39 3.10
CA ILE A 64 20.69 8.40 3.42
C ILE A 64 20.10 9.81 3.28
N CYS A 65 19.37 10.05 2.19
CA CYS A 65 18.82 11.39 1.91
C CYS A 65 17.47 11.64 2.58
N TRP A 66 16.62 10.60 2.65
CA TRP A 66 15.25 10.72 3.17
C TRP A 66 15.14 10.35 4.64
N SER A 67 16.18 9.76 5.22
CA SER A 67 16.21 9.31 6.61
C SER A 67 15.16 8.24 6.89
N LYS A 68 14.46 8.31 8.00
CA LYS A 68 13.44 7.33 8.38
C LYS A 68 12.17 7.56 7.59
N THR A 69 11.88 6.65 6.69
CA THR A 69 10.80 6.78 5.71
C THR A 69 9.78 5.65 5.85
N LEU A 70 8.50 6.01 5.84
CA LEU A 70 7.46 5.02 5.63
C LEU A 70 7.20 4.98 4.13
N TYR A 71 7.44 3.82 3.51
CA TYR A 71 7.27 3.62 2.07
C TYR A 71 5.99 2.81 1.81
N ILE A 72 5.06 3.40 1.09
CA ILE A 72 3.82 2.72 0.70
C ILE A 72 4.11 1.88 -0.55
N ASP A 73 3.97 0.55 -0.41
CA ASP A 73 4.19 -0.38 -1.51
C ASP A 73 2.94 -0.50 -2.40
N ASP A 74 1.77 -0.47 -1.78
CA ASP A 74 0.53 -0.68 -2.52
C ASP A 74 -0.68 -0.13 -1.77
N LEU A 75 -1.69 0.22 -2.54
CA LEU A 75 -3.00 0.64 -2.03
C LEU A 75 -4.04 0.04 -2.97
N VAL A 76 -4.86 -0.85 -2.43
CA VAL A 76 -5.85 -1.61 -3.21
C VAL A 76 -7.23 -1.44 -2.60
N ILE A 77 -8.18 -1.04 -3.41
CA ILE A 77 -9.59 -0.91 -3.02
C ILE A 77 -10.41 -1.84 -3.91
N ILE A 78 -11.37 -2.55 -3.35
CA ILE A 78 -12.24 -3.42 -4.15
C ILE A 78 -13.12 -2.56 -5.07
N GLU A 79 -13.35 -3.04 -6.32
CA GLU A 79 -14.06 -2.27 -7.35
C GLU A 79 -15.50 -1.95 -6.97
N ASN A 80 -16.20 -2.90 -6.37
CA ASN A 80 -17.60 -2.76 -5.98
C ASN A 80 -17.76 -2.44 -4.50
N GLY A 81 -16.80 -1.70 -3.95
CA GLY A 81 -16.81 -1.33 -2.54
C GLY A 81 -17.91 -0.32 -2.20
N PRO A 82 -18.11 -0.09 -0.90
CA PRO A 82 -19.23 0.74 -0.40
C PRO A 82 -19.05 2.25 -0.63
N GLY A 83 -18.27 2.65 -1.59
CA GLY A 83 -18.17 4.04 -1.98
C GLY A 83 -16.83 4.70 -1.68
N SER A 84 -16.82 6.03 -1.76
CA SER A 84 -15.63 6.84 -1.62
C SER A 84 -15.16 6.93 -0.17
N GLY A 85 -13.87 7.25 0.03
CA GLY A 85 -13.30 7.49 1.34
C GLY A 85 -12.50 6.34 1.92
N ILE A 86 -12.56 5.14 1.33
CA ILE A 86 -11.78 3.98 1.80
C ILE A 86 -10.28 4.26 1.68
N GLY A 87 -9.85 4.69 0.49
CA GLY A 87 -8.44 5.02 0.24
C GLY A 87 -7.94 6.16 1.11
N GLY A 88 -8.77 7.20 1.28
CA GLY A 88 -8.44 8.33 2.15
C GLY A 88 -8.28 7.91 3.60
N GLY A 89 -9.15 7.05 4.09
CA GLY A 89 -9.07 6.53 5.46
C GLY A 89 -7.80 5.69 5.70
N LEU A 90 -7.44 4.85 4.73
CA LEU A 90 -6.21 4.06 4.80
C LEU A 90 -4.97 4.96 4.77
N LEU A 91 -4.95 5.94 3.91
CA LEU A 91 -3.83 6.87 3.80
C LEU A 91 -3.70 7.71 5.06
N ASP A 92 -4.81 8.23 5.61
CA ASP A 92 -4.79 9.00 6.85
C ASP A 92 -4.27 8.18 8.03
N ALA A 93 -4.68 6.93 8.15
CA ALA A 93 -4.17 6.04 9.21
C ALA A 93 -2.67 5.84 9.08
N THR A 94 -2.18 5.70 7.85
CA THR A 94 -0.74 5.53 7.57
C THR A 94 0.04 6.78 7.92
N ILE A 95 -0.47 7.96 7.54
CA ILE A 95 0.16 9.24 7.86
C ILE A 95 0.24 9.44 9.37
N LYS A 96 -0.84 9.18 10.09
CA LYS A 96 -0.87 9.30 11.55
C LYS A 96 0.12 8.37 12.22
N THR A 97 0.25 7.14 11.73
CA THR A 97 1.23 6.18 12.23
C THR A 97 2.65 6.69 12.01
N ALA A 98 2.95 7.17 10.80
CA ALA A 98 4.27 7.73 10.48
C ALA A 98 4.61 8.90 11.39
N GLN A 99 3.67 9.79 11.62
CA GLN A 99 3.86 10.94 12.52
C GLN A 99 4.09 10.51 13.96
N SER A 100 3.29 9.57 14.46
CA SER A 100 3.40 9.08 15.84
C SER A 100 4.70 8.36 16.12
N LEU A 101 5.29 7.73 15.12
CA LEU A 101 6.57 7.02 15.21
C LEU A 101 7.77 7.87 14.80
N SER A 102 7.55 9.16 14.59
CA SER A 102 8.58 10.15 14.24
C SER A 102 9.32 9.81 12.95
N PHE A 103 8.59 9.32 11.93
CA PHE A 103 9.14 9.21 10.59
C PHE A 103 9.32 10.60 9.99
N ASP A 104 10.37 10.75 9.18
CA ASP A 104 10.69 12.02 8.55
C ASP A 104 9.95 12.20 7.21
N HIS A 105 9.68 11.12 6.51
CA HIS A 105 9.04 11.14 5.20
C HIS A 105 8.09 9.99 5.00
N LEU A 106 7.11 10.20 4.12
CA LEU A 106 6.27 9.16 3.54
C LEU A 106 6.46 9.23 2.03
N ARG A 107 6.77 8.10 1.40
CA ARG A 107 7.07 8.02 -0.02
C ARG A 107 6.29 6.89 -0.67
N LEU A 108 6.02 7.05 -1.96
CA LEU A 108 5.41 6.00 -2.78
C LEU A 108 5.74 6.23 -4.25
N CYS A 109 5.55 5.19 -5.05
CA CYS A 109 5.60 5.29 -6.51
C CYS A 109 4.22 5.00 -7.08
N ASN A 110 3.86 5.72 -8.14
CA ASN A 110 2.60 5.50 -8.84
C ASN A 110 2.87 5.52 -10.35
N GLY A 111 2.12 4.70 -11.10
CA GLY A 111 2.28 4.64 -12.55
C GLY A 111 2.01 6.00 -13.20
N LEU A 112 2.83 6.38 -14.19
CA LEU A 112 2.70 7.66 -14.86
C LEU A 112 1.35 7.85 -15.56
N ALA A 113 0.73 6.76 -16.00
CA ALA A 113 -0.55 6.80 -16.70
C ALA A 113 -1.76 6.83 -15.74
N ARG A 114 -1.54 6.74 -14.43
CA ARG A 114 -2.62 6.69 -13.44
C ARG A 114 -2.94 8.09 -12.91
N SER A 115 -3.52 8.93 -13.74
CA SER A 115 -3.80 10.34 -13.40
C SER A 115 -4.78 10.49 -12.22
N GLU A 116 -5.78 9.62 -12.10
CA GLU A 116 -6.72 9.68 -10.97
C GLU A 116 -6.03 9.41 -9.63
N ALA A 117 -5.14 8.41 -9.60
CA ALA A 117 -4.37 8.12 -8.39
C ALA A 117 -3.40 9.25 -8.07
N ASN A 118 -2.76 9.85 -9.08
CA ASN A 118 -1.90 11.01 -8.89
C ASN A 118 -2.68 12.16 -8.24
N TYR A 119 -3.87 12.46 -8.75
CA TYR A 119 -4.73 13.50 -8.20
C TYR A 119 -5.10 13.20 -6.74
N PHE A 120 -5.46 11.94 -6.45
CA PHE A 120 -5.77 11.50 -5.09
C PHE A 120 -4.63 11.81 -4.12
N TYR A 121 -3.40 11.44 -4.49
CA TYR A 121 -2.23 11.70 -3.63
C TYR A 121 -1.97 13.19 -3.48
N GLU A 122 -2.08 13.96 -4.55
CA GLU A 122 -1.86 15.40 -4.51
C GLU A 122 -2.87 16.12 -3.60
N THR A 123 -4.13 15.68 -3.58
CA THR A 123 -5.14 16.24 -2.69
C THR A 123 -4.85 15.96 -1.22
N HIS A 124 -3.99 14.97 -0.92
CA HIS A 124 -3.56 14.66 0.44
C HIS A 124 -2.20 15.28 0.79
N GLY A 125 -1.71 16.20 -0.03
CA GLY A 125 -0.45 16.90 0.22
C GLY A 125 0.79 16.14 -0.20
N ILE A 126 0.64 15.09 -0.99
CA ILE A 126 1.77 14.28 -1.46
C ILE A 126 2.10 14.71 -2.89
N SER A 127 3.31 15.24 -3.09
CA SER A 127 3.74 15.79 -4.39
C SER A 127 4.64 14.81 -5.12
N ALA A 128 4.54 14.80 -6.45
CA ALA A 128 5.45 14.04 -7.28
C ALA A 128 6.86 14.66 -7.21
N SER A 129 7.88 13.86 -6.93
CA SER A 129 9.25 14.36 -6.76
C SER A 129 10.29 13.67 -7.63
N SER A 130 10.02 12.45 -8.11
CA SER A 130 10.99 11.70 -8.90
C SER A 130 10.31 10.71 -9.83
N LYS A 131 11.07 10.15 -10.76
CA LYS A 131 10.61 9.08 -11.64
C LYS A 131 11.27 7.77 -11.24
N GLN A 132 10.50 6.69 -11.30
CA GLN A 132 11.05 5.35 -11.11
C GLN A 132 11.55 4.81 -12.45
N PHE A 133 12.76 4.24 -12.45
CA PHE A 133 13.33 3.57 -13.62
C PHE A 133 13.44 2.08 -13.29
N VAL A 134 12.98 1.22 -14.20
CA VAL A 134 12.92 -0.22 -13.98
C VAL A 134 13.62 -0.96 -15.13
N LEU A 135 14.51 -1.87 -14.79
CA LEU A 135 15.07 -2.87 -15.71
C LEU A 135 14.69 -4.24 -15.20
N VAL A 136 13.93 -5.00 -15.97
CA VAL A 136 13.57 -6.36 -15.60
C VAL A 136 14.77 -7.26 -15.83
N LEU A 137 15.27 -7.88 -14.76
CA LEU A 137 16.42 -8.78 -14.81
C LEU A 137 16.00 -10.22 -15.02
N ASN A 138 14.95 -10.64 -14.30
CA ASN A 138 14.36 -11.97 -14.38
C ASN A 138 12.86 -11.85 -14.15
N GLY A 139 12.09 -12.75 -14.73
CA GLY A 139 10.66 -12.79 -14.50
C GLY A 139 9.85 -11.97 -15.48
N ASP A 140 8.55 -11.98 -15.27
CA ASP A 140 7.56 -11.35 -16.14
C ASP A 140 6.97 -10.12 -15.47
N HIS A 141 7.17 -8.97 -16.07
CA HIS A 141 6.52 -7.75 -15.60
C HIS A 141 5.99 -6.95 -16.75
#